data_8b3e75a5a5352b69e5726b4ce10b408d
#
_entry.id   8b3e75a5a5352b69e5726b4ce10b408d
#
_cell.length_a   1.000
_cell.length_b   1.000
_cell.length_c   1.000
_cell.angle_alpha   90.00
_cell.angle_beta   90.00
_cell.angle_gamma   90.00
#
_symmetry.space_group_name_H-M   'P 1'
#
loop_
_entity.id
_entity.type
_entity.pdbx_description
1 polymer ?
#
loop_
_entity_poly.entity_id
_entity_poly.type
_entity_poly.pdbx_seq_one_letter_code
_entity_poly.pdbx_strand_id
1 'polypeptide(L)'
;MTDDINSVTTLRDAKIAWFGLKVFAHEIGNYLAAVKAVGVIQKGTGKEIWTENKYLVLSEQAIWRQLVLDITKLFDTEKTGKYDNCSLKMIKALCLEEKYLYLFPKGQDDPLIQAIDKMYDKYISTTTLHVRNKKIAHHDLNEIFLSNIPCLLFSDIEELANETIQLIYKIGIRLWGVPLEYPSNSSEIYSEAILQLISNEVHSV
;
A
#
# COMPACT_ATOMS: atom_id res chain seq x y z
N MET A 1 5.11 -43.81 -16.93
CA MET A 1 3.99 -42.86 -16.66
C MET A 1 4.40 -42.11 -15.40
N THR A 2 5.12 -41.03 -15.61
CA THR A 2 5.46 -40.08 -14.55
C THR A 2 4.58 -38.88 -14.80
N ASP A 3 3.49 -38.82 -14.03
CA ASP A 3 2.53 -37.73 -14.10
C ASP A 3 3.23 -36.45 -13.68
N ASP A 4 3.26 -35.51 -14.62
CA ASP A 4 3.64 -34.11 -14.41
C ASP A 4 2.70 -33.42 -13.42
N ILE A 5 3.02 -33.50 -12.14
CA ILE A 5 2.33 -32.76 -11.07
C ILE A 5 2.80 -31.29 -11.02
N ASN A 6 3.41 -30.77 -12.05
CA ASN A 6 3.99 -29.41 -12.08
C ASN A 6 3.24 -28.39 -12.93
N SER A 7 2.00 -28.62 -13.31
CA SER A 7 1.15 -27.52 -13.77
C SER A 7 0.41 -26.91 -12.58
N VAL A 8 1.12 -26.19 -11.73
CA VAL A 8 0.49 -25.10 -10.99
C VAL A 8 0.03 -24.13 -12.07
N THR A 9 -1.18 -24.32 -12.55
CA THR A 9 -1.92 -23.35 -13.34
C THR A 9 -2.03 -22.12 -12.43
N THR A 10 -1.09 -21.21 -12.53
CA THR A 10 -1.23 -19.86 -11.99
C THR A 10 -2.51 -19.36 -12.63
N LEU A 11 -3.58 -19.27 -11.83
CA LEU A 11 -4.85 -18.71 -12.25
C LEU A 11 -4.63 -17.22 -12.52
N ARG A 12 -4.04 -16.91 -13.70
CA ARG A 12 -3.88 -15.55 -14.20
C ARG A 12 -5.27 -15.06 -14.61
N ASP A 13 -5.97 -14.51 -13.64
CA ASP A 13 -7.31 -13.98 -13.81
C ASP A 13 -7.39 -12.59 -13.17
N ALA A 14 -7.92 -11.60 -13.95
CA ALA A 14 -7.98 -10.22 -13.49
C ALA A 14 -8.84 -10.05 -12.22
N LYS A 15 -9.88 -10.85 -12.04
CA LYS A 15 -10.72 -10.79 -10.84
C LYS A 15 -9.99 -11.32 -9.61
N ILE A 16 -9.19 -12.38 -9.78
CA ILE A 16 -8.36 -12.95 -8.69
C ILE A 16 -7.23 -12.00 -8.34
N ALA A 17 -6.52 -11.47 -9.33
CA ALA A 17 -5.47 -10.47 -9.12
C ALA A 17 -6.01 -9.22 -8.42
N TRP A 18 -7.20 -8.77 -8.81
CA TRP A 18 -7.87 -7.66 -8.14
C TRP A 18 -8.17 -7.93 -6.66
N PHE A 19 -8.56 -9.15 -6.31
CA PHE A 19 -8.76 -9.52 -4.90
C PHE A 19 -7.50 -9.33 -4.07
N GLY A 20 -6.34 -9.74 -4.59
CA GLY A 20 -5.06 -9.51 -3.93
C GLY A 20 -4.76 -8.01 -3.78
N LEU A 21 -4.98 -7.21 -4.83
CA LEU A 21 -4.82 -5.75 -4.75
C LEU A 21 -5.79 -5.12 -3.74
N LYS A 22 -7.03 -5.62 -3.63
CA LYS A 22 -8.00 -5.15 -2.63
C LYS A 22 -7.52 -5.40 -1.21
N VAL A 23 -6.89 -6.54 -0.94
CA VAL A 23 -6.29 -6.83 0.39
C VAL A 23 -5.23 -5.81 0.72
N PHE A 24 -4.26 -5.57 -0.18
CA PHE A 24 -3.25 -4.53 0.03
C PHE A 24 -3.86 -3.14 0.20
N ALA A 25 -4.86 -2.78 -0.61
CA ALA A 25 -5.56 -1.50 -0.48
C ALA A 25 -6.20 -1.33 0.90
N HIS A 26 -6.77 -2.41 1.46
CA HIS A 26 -7.35 -2.40 2.80
C HIS A 26 -6.27 -2.24 3.88
N GLU A 27 -5.17 -2.98 3.80
CA GLU A 27 -4.05 -2.88 4.74
C GLU A 27 -3.41 -1.49 4.71
N ILE A 28 -3.16 -0.93 3.52
CA ILE A 28 -2.65 0.43 3.35
C ILE A 28 -3.60 1.45 4.01
N GLY A 29 -4.91 1.32 3.80
CA GLY A 29 -5.90 2.16 4.45
C GLY A 29 -5.84 2.10 5.98
N ASN A 30 -5.68 0.90 6.55
CA ASN A 30 -5.51 0.70 7.98
C ASN A 30 -4.23 1.36 8.51
N TYR A 31 -3.10 1.21 7.81
CA TYR A 31 -1.84 1.85 8.21
C TYR A 31 -1.92 3.38 8.12
N LEU A 32 -2.55 3.94 7.08
CA LEU A 32 -2.79 5.37 6.99
C LEU A 32 -3.62 5.89 8.17
N ALA A 33 -4.69 5.19 8.52
CA ALA A 33 -5.53 5.54 9.66
C ALA A 33 -4.76 5.48 10.98
N ALA A 34 -3.93 4.45 11.18
CA ALA A 34 -3.09 4.31 12.36
C ALA A 34 -2.04 5.43 12.47
N VAL A 35 -1.35 5.79 11.37
CA VAL A 35 -0.37 6.90 11.37
C VAL A 35 -1.05 8.24 11.68
N LYS A 36 -2.25 8.47 11.13
CA LYS A 36 -3.04 9.67 11.47
C LYS A 36 -3.42 9.72 12.93
N ALA A 37 -3.87 8.60 13.51
CA ALA A 37 -4.22 8.49 14.91
C ALA A 37 -3.03 8.83 15.80
N VAL A 38 -1.84 8.30 15.50
CA VAL A 38 -0.59 8.64 16.20
C VAL A 38 -0.33 10.15 16.15
N GLY A 39 -0.43 10.78 14.98
CA GLY A 39 -0.23 12.22 14.83
C GLY A 39 -1.22 13.07 15.62
N VAL A 40 -2.48 12.64 15.74
CA VAL A 40 -3.50 13.32 16.59
C VAL A 40 -3.14 13.20 18.06
N ILE A 41 -2.75 12.02 18.52
CA ILE A 41 -2.39 11.76 19.92
C ILE A 41 -1.12 12.53 20.29
N GLN A 42 -0.09 12.53 19.46
CA GLN A 42 1.14 13.30 19.69
C GLN A 42 0.86 14.81 19.84
N LYS A 43 -0.10 15.35 19.10
CA LYS A 43 -0.52 16.75 19.24
C LYS A 43 -1.30 17.00 20.53
N GLY A 44 -2.12 16.05 20.96
CA GLY A 44 -3.00 16.17 22.13
C GLY A 44 -2.30 15.95 23.46
N THR A 45 -1.39 14.97 23.53
CA THR A 45 -0.70 14.58 24.78
C THR A 45 0.68 15.21 24.97
N GLY A 46 1.20 15.87 23.93
CA GLY A 46 2.57 16.34 23.87
C GLY A 46 3.54 15.28 23.35
N LYS A 47 4.51 15.74 22.56
CA LYS A 47 5.49 14.87 21.92
C LYS A 47 6.38 14.12 22.92
N GLU A 48 6.57 14.67 24.10
CA GLU A 48 7.44 14.12 25.15
C GLU A 48 6.95 12.75 25.64
N ILE A 49 5.65 12.64 25.97
CA ILE A 49 5.06 11.36 26.44
C ILE A 49 5.23 10.26 25.39
N TRP A 50 5.06 10.60 24.12
CA TRP A 50 5.25 9.65 23.02
C TRP A 50 6.71 9.20 22.86
N THR A 51 7.66 10.13 22.94
CA THR A 51 9.09 9.84 22.75
C THR A 51 9.71 9.08 23.90
N GLU A 52 9.17 9.20 25.12
CA GLU A 52 9.61 8.48 26.31
C GLU A 52 9.20 7.00 26.26
N ASN A 53 8.08 6.68 25.60
CA ASN A 53 7.63 5.32 25.44
C ASN A 53 8.27 4.65 24.22
N LYS A 54 9.35 3.91 24.44
CA LYS A 54 10.10 3.21 23.39
C LYS A 54 9.23 2.24 22.56
N TYR A 55 8.23 1.62 23.20
CA TYR A 55 7.32 0.69 22.50
C TYR A 55 6.45 1.42 21.48
N LEU A 56 5.88 2.57 21.84
CA LEU A 56 5.08 3.39 20.93
C LEU A 56 5.91 3.91 19.75
N VAL A 57 7.13 4.37 20.01
CA VAL A 57 8.05 4.82 18.94
C VAL A 57 8.38 3.68 17.98
N LEU A 58 8.68 2.49 18.49
CA LEU A 58 8.98 1.33 17.66
C LEU A 58 7.77 0.88 16.84
N SER A 59 6.58 0.90 17.45
CA SER A 59 5.33 0.56 16.76
C SER A 59 5.02 1.54 15.63
N GLU A 60 5.16 2.85 15.86
CA GLU A 60 5.01 3.88 14.83
C GLU A 60 5.97 3.64 13.66
N GLN A 61 7.23 3.41 13.96
CA GLN A 61 8.23 3.13 12.91
C GLN A 61 7.91 1.86 12.12
N ALA A 62 7.42 0.82 12.79
CA ALA A 62 7.03 -0.43 12.14
C ALA A 62 5.83 -0.22 11.21
N ILE A 63 4.80 0.49 11.66
CA ILE A 63 3.61 0.82 10.86
C ILE A 63 4.02 1.65 9.64
N TRP A 64 4.86 2.67 9.85
CA TRP A 64 5.34 3.53 8.77
C TRP A 64 6.13 2.75 7.71
N ARG A 65 7.05 1.88 8.14
CA ARG A 65 7.82 1.02 7.22
C ARG A 65 6.91 0.10 6.44
N GLN A 66 5.94 -0.54 7.11
CA GLN A 66 5.02 -1.46 6.46
C GLN A 66 4.12 -0.74 5.44
N LEU A 67 3.63 0.46 5.77
CA LEU A 67 2.87 1.31 4.85
C LEU A 67 3.65 1.57 3.56
N VAL A 68 4.91 2.01 3.66
CA VAL A 68 5.76 2.26 2.49
C VAL A 68 6.01 0.99 1.70
N LEU A 69 6.27 -0.14 2.36
CA LEU A 69 6.49 -1.42 1.69
C LEU A 69 5.25 -1.88 0.93
N ASP A 70 4.06 -1.80 1.52
CA ASP A 70 2.83 -2.28 0.88
C ASP A 70 2.40 -1.38 -0.27
N ILE A 71 2.57 -0.06 -0.14
CA ILE A 71 2.37 0.84 -1.28
C ILE A 71 3.32 0.45 -2.43
N THR A 72 4.60 0.23 -2.14
CA THR A 72 5.57 -0.09 -3.21
C THR A 72 5.30 -1.42 -3.89
N LYS A 73 4.77 -2.42 -3.18
CA LYS A 73 4.34 -3.70 -3.78
C LYS A 73 3.28 -3.52 -4.87
N LEU A 74 2.38 -2.54 -4.71
CA LEU A 74 1.38 -2.24 -5.75
C LEU A 74 2.01 -1.78 -7.07
N PHE A 75 3.24 -1.26 -7.01
CA PHE A 75 4.00 -0.75 -8.16
C PHE A 75 5.14 -1.69 -8.59
N ASP A 76 5.21 -2.90 -8.08
CA ASP A 76 6.18 -3.89 -8.52
C ASP A 76 5.92 -4.31 -9.99
N THR A 77 6.91 -4.94 -10.59
CA THR A 77 6.78 -5.56 -11.91
C THR A 77 5.76 -6.69 -11.88
N GLU A 78 5.28 -7.12 -13.06
CA GLU A 78 4.32 -8.24 -13.16
C GLU A 78 4.87 -9.53 -12.55
N LYS A 79 6.18 -9.73 -12.62
CA LYS A 79 6.84 -10.95 -12.15
C LYS A 79 8.16 -10.67 -11.45
N THR A 80 8.46 -11.49 -10.45
CA THR A 80 9.79 -11.59 -9.85
C THR A 80 10.27 -13.04 -10.00
N GLY A 81 11.21 -13.25 -10.95
CA GLY A 81 11.62 -14.59 -11.33
C GLY A 81 10.46 -15.40 -11.91
N LYS A 82 10.10 -16.52 -11.27
CA LYS A 82 9.00 -17.41 -11.67
C LYS A 82 7.64 -17.05 -11.01
N TYR A 83 7.62 -16.10 -10.07
CA TYR A 83 6.41 -15.75 -9.33
C TYR A 83 5.73 -14.53 -9.94
N ASP A 84 4.42 -14.60 -10.05
CA ASP A 84 3.59 -13.44 -10.42
C ASP A 84 3.44 -12.52 -9.21
N ASN A 85 3.61 -11.21 -9.42
CA ASN A 85 3.41 -10.20 -8.39
C ASN A 85 1.98 -9.66 -8.45
N CYS A 86 1.35 -9.54 -7.31
CA CYS A 86 0.05 -8.86 -7.20
C CYS A 86 0.28 -7.34 -7.27
N SER A 87 0.32 -6.78 -8.49
CA SER A 87 0.65 -5.40 -8.76
C SER A 87 -0.30 -4.74 -9.77
N LEU A 88 -0.26 -3.42 -9.86
CA LEU A 88 -1.03 -2.66 -10.86
C LEU A 88 -0.61 -3.02 -12.30
N LYS A 89 0.66 -3.36 -12.54
CA LYS A 89 1.11 -3.85 -13.86
C LYS A 89 0.50 -5.18 -14.22
N MET A 90 0.45 -6.10 -13.25
CA MET A 90 -0.16 -7.40 -13.44
C MET A 90 -1.63 -7.25 -13.81
N ILE A 91 -2.41 -6.47 -13.06
CA ILE A 91 -3.85 -6.31 -13.36
C ILE A 91 -4.06 -5.60 -14.67
N LYS A 92 -3.22 -4.62 -15.03
CA LYS A 92 -3.25 -3.97 -16.34
C LYS A 92 -3.10 -4.99 -17.47
N ALA A 93 -2.06 -5.84 -17.39
CA ALA A 93 -1.81 -6.88 -18.39
C ALA A 93 -3.01 -7.83 -18.53
N LEU A 94 -3.58 -8.27 -17.41
CA LEU A 94 -4.73 -9.18 -17.39
C LEU A 94 -6.01 -8.53 -17.93
N CYS A 95 -6.26 -7.24 -17.66
CA CYS A 95 -7.42 -6.51 -18.18
C CYS A 95 -7.35 -6.32 -19.70
N LEU A 96 -6.16 -6.40 -20.30
CA LEU A 96 -5.95 -6.30 -21.74
C LEU A 96 -6.00 -7.64 -22.47
N GLU A 97 -6.17 -8.76 -21.77
CA GLU A 97 -6.40 -10.06 -22.39
C GLU A 97 -7.76 -10.10 -23.09
N GLU A 98 -7.85 -10.85 -24.18
CA GLU A 98 -9.04 -10.96 -25.04
C GLU A 98 -10.34 -11.19 -24.26
N LYS A 99 -10.29 -12.05 -23.22
CA LYS A 99 -11.46 -12.37 -22.39
C LYS A 99 -12.03 -11.19 -21.59
N TYR A 100 -11.28 -10.08 -21.47
CA TYR A 100 -11.70 -8.87 -20.74
C TYR A 100 -11.88 -7.64 -21.64
N LEU A 101 -11.60 -7.73 -22.94
CA LEU A 101 -11.74 -6.59 -23.87
C LEU A 101 -13.17 -6.04 -23.93
N TYR A 102 -14.19 -6.86 -23.65
CA TYR A 102 -15.56 -6.36 -23.57
C TYR A 102 -15.80 -5.39 -22.39
N LEU A 103 -14.98 -5.46 -21.33
CA LEU A 103 -15.00 -4.52 -20.22
C LEU A 103 -14.06 -3.33 -20.46
N PHE A 104 -13.01 -3.51 -21.26
CA PHE A 104 -12.02 -2.51 -21.60
C PHE A 104 -11.92 -2.34 -23.13
N PRO A 105 -13.02 -1.90 -23.80
CA PRO A 105 -13.13 -1.94 -25.26
C PRO A 105 -12.15 -1.05 -26.00
N LYS A 106 -11.56 -0.06 -25.32
CA LYS A 106 -10.53 0.82 -25.87
C LYS A 106 -9.11 0.29 -25.64
N GLY A 107 -8.96 -0.90 -25.05
CA GLY A 107 -7.65 -1.49 -24.77
C GLY A 107 -6.73 -0.54 -24.01
N GLN A 108 -5.55 -0.25 -24.58
CA GLN A 108 -4.57 0.69 -23.99
C GLN A 108 -5.08 2.12 -23.84
N ASP A 109 -6.05 2.53 -24.67
CA ASP A 109 -6.64 3.88 -24.61
C ASP A 109 -7.82 3.97 -23.62
N ASP A 110 -8.12 2.91 -22.89
CA ASP A 110 -9.14 2.94 -21.85
C ASP A 110 -8.70 3.85 -20.70
N PRO A 111 -9.57 4.77 -20.23
CA PRO A 111 -9.21 5.72 -19.17
C PRO A 111 -8.71 5.07 -17.88
N LEU A 112 -9.19 3.87 -17.50
CA LEU A 112 -8.71 3.16 -16.32
C LEU A 112 -7.33 2.55 -16.55
N ILE A 113 -7.06 2.04 -17.75
CA ILE A 113 -5.74 1.54 -18.13
C ILE A 113 -4.72 2.66 -18.15
N GLN A 114 -5.05 3.81 -18.73
CA GLN A 114 -4.19 4.99 -18.71
C GLN A 114 -4.00 5.56 -17.29
N ALA A 115 -5.01 5.43 -16.42
CA ALA A 115 -4.88 5.85 -15.03
C ALA A 115 -3.83 5.03 -14.28
N ILE A 116 -3.66 3.73 -14.60
CA ILE A 116 -2.59 2.91 -14.04
C ILE A 116 -1.22 3.48 -14.44
N ASP A 117 -1.02 3.83 -15.70
CA ASP A 117 0.25 4.38 -16.17
C ASP A 117 0.56 5.71 -15.48
N LYS A 118 -0.43 6.61 -15.36
CA LYS A 118 -0.27 7.87 -14.63
C LYS A 118 0.09 7.67 -13.16
N MET A 119 -0.47 6.65 -12.51
CA MET A 119 -0.10 6.33 -11.14
C MET A 119 1.34 5.83 -11.03
N TYR A 120 1.83 5.09 -12.03
CA TYR A 120 3.25 4.71 -12.11
C TYR A 120 4.16 5.92 -12.25
N ASP A 121 3.84 6.85 -13.14
CA ASP A 121 4.60 8.08 -13.33
C ASP A 121 4.64 8.90 -12.03
N LYS A 122 3.49 9.01 -11.35
CA LYS A 122 3.40 9.68 -10.05
C LYS A 122 4.28 8.98 -9.02
N TYR A 123 4.21 7.64 -8.90
CA TYR A 123 5.03 6.86 -7.99
C TYR A 123 6.53 7.04 -8.23
N ILE A 124 6.97 7.00 -9.49
CA ILE A 124 8.39 7.20 -9.85
C ILE A 124 8.85 8.61 -9.51
N SER A 125 7.99 9.61 -9.70
CA SER A 125 8.30 11.01 -9.39
C SER A 125 8.32 11.33 -7.90
N THR A 126 7.74 10.46 -7.06
CA THR A 126 7.76 10.62 -5.60
C THR A 126 9.06 10.09 -5.00
N THR A 127 9.40 10.58 -3.82
CA THR A 127 10.54 10.07 -3.05
C THR A 127 10.31 8.67 -2.48
N THR A 128 9.10 8.11 -2.65
CA THR A 128 8.68 6.82 -2.05
C THR A 128 9.57 5.67 -2.50
N LEU A 129 9.82 5.55 -3.82
CA LEU A 129 10.68 4.49 -4.36
C LEU A 129 12.11 4.60 -3.82
N HIS A 130 12.65 5.81 -3.75
CA HIS A 130 14.00 6.05 -3.24
C HIS A 130 14.12 5.67 -1.75
N VAL A 131 13.16 6.11 -0.92
CA VAL A 131 13.12 5.77 0.51
C VAL A 131 12.98 4.26 0.72
N ARG A 132 12.11 3.59 -0.05
CA ARG A 132 11.96 2.13 0.01
C ARG A 132 13.28 1.44 -0.29
N ASN A 133 13.94 1.79 -1.39
CA ASN A 133 15.14 1.10 -1.83
C ASN A 133 16.33 1.35 -0.88
N LYS A 134 16.50 2.58 -0.43
CA LYS A 134 17.69 2.98 0.32
C LYS A 134 17.55 2.80 1.82
N LYS A 135 16.44 3.24 2.41
CA LYS A 135 16.25 3.21 3.87
C LYS A 135 15.62 1.94 4.38
N ILE A 136 14.65 1.38 3.65
CA ILE A 136 13.82 0.28 4.17
C ILE A 136 14.35 -1.08 3.73
N ALA A 137 14.60 -1.26 2.44
CA ALA A 137 14.97 -2.56 1.90
C ALA A 137 16.45 -2.92 2.06
N HIS A 138 17.35 -1.95 1.96
CA HIS A 138 18.79 -2.23 1.91
C HIS A 138 19.61 -1.72 3.09
N HIS A 139 19.02 -0.92 4.00
CA HIS A 139 19.76 -0.33 5.13
C HIS A 139 21.11 0.26 4.70
N ASP A 140 21.11 1.07 3.63
CA ASP A 140 22.33 1.67 3.14
C ASP A 140 22.91 2.65 4.19
N LEU A 141 23.89 2.18 4.94
CA LEU A 141 24.50 2.95 6.03
C LEU A 141 25.11 4.26 5.54
N ASN A 142 25.69 4.29 4.33
CA ASN A 142 26.30 5.49 3.79
C ASN A 142 25.25 6.58 3.54
N GLU A 143 24.06 6.20 3.04
CA GLU A 143 22.99 7.16 2.81
C GLU A 143 22.24 7.55 4.08
N ILE A 144 22.15 6.65 5.07
CA ILE A 144 21.57 6.97 6.39
C ILE A 144 22.38 8.07 7.08
N PHE A 145 23.71 8.01 6.99
CA PHE A 145 24.60 8.98 7.63
C PHE A 145 24.84 10.27 6.80
N LEU A 146 24.73 10.22 5.48
CA LEU A 146 25.01 11.38 4.61
C LEU A 146 23.82 12.31 4.40
N SER A 147 22.70 12.11 5.09
CA SER A 147 21.54 13.03 5.21
C SER A 147 20.93 13.61 3.91
N ASN A 148 21.30 13.11 2.74
CA ASN A 148 20.82 13.61 1.44
C ASN A 148 19.56 12.89 0.93
N ILE A 149 18.95 12.00 1.74
CA ILE A 149 17.72 11.35 1.34
C ILE A 149 16.56 12.31 1.59
N PRO A 150 15.79 12.66 0.55
CA PRO A 150 14.63 13.52 0.72
C PRO A 150 13.72 12.99 1.84
N CYS A 151 13.24 13.89 2.68
CA CYS A 151 12.26 13.52 3.69
C CYS A 151 10.97 13.12 2.98
N LEU A 152 10.52 11.89 3.19
CA LEU A 152 9.23 11.44 2.69
C LEU A 152 8.16 12.06 3.56
N LEU A 153 7.37 12.97 2.99
CA LEU A 153 6.27 13.60 3.71
C LEU A 153 5.08 12.64 3.79
N PHE A 154 4.41 12.66 4.92
CA PHE A 154 3.19 11.86 5.09
C PHE A 154 2.12 12.24 4.07
N SER A 155 1.98 13.54 3.76
CA SER A 155 1.04 14.03 2.74
C SER A 155 1.24 13.39 1.37
N ASP A 156 2.49 13.19 0.96
CA ASP A 156 2.79 12.62 -0.36
C ASP A 156 2.42 11.14 -0.43
N ILE A 157 2.72 10.40 0.67
CA ILE A 157 2.31 9.00 0.81
C ILE A 157 0.79 8.87 0.89
N GLU A 158 0.16 9.73 1.67
CA GLU A 158 -1.29 9.71 1.84
C GLU A 158 -2.02 9.97 0.51
N GLU A 159 -1.59 10.96 -0.24
CA GLU A 159 -2.16 11.28 -1.55
C GLU A 159 -1.99 10.11 -2.53
N LEU A 160 -0.76 9.60 -2.67
CA LEU A 160 -0.45 8.47 -3.54
C LEU A 160 -1.29 7.22 -3.16
N ALA A 161 -1.36 6.90 -1.88
CA ALA A 161 -2.10 5.75 -1.37
C ALA A 161 -3.60 5.89 -1.64
N ASN A 162 -4.20 7.03 -1.31
CA ASN A 162 -5.63 7.27 -1.51
C ASN A 162 -6.02 7.19 -2.99
N GLU A 163 -5.26 7.80 -3.89
CA GLU A 163 -5.52 7.72 -5.32
C GLU A 163 -5.37 6.29 -5.85
N THR A 164 -4.35 5.55 -5.37
CA THR A 164 -4.14 4.15 -5.75
C THR A 164 -5.27 3.27 -5.27
N ILE A 165 -5.73 3.43 -4.01
CA ILE A 165 -6.88 2.70 -3.47
C ILE A 165 -8.12 2.98 -4.33
N GLN A 166 -8.41 4.25 -4.63
CA GLN A 166 -9.54 4.62 -5.49
C GLN A 166 -9.46 3.98 -6.87
N LEU A 167 -8.27 3.94 -7.48
CA LEU A 167 -8.07 3.29 -8.77
C LEU A 167 -8.35 1.79 -8.70
N ILE A 168 -7.85 1.09 -7.69
CA ILE A 168 -8.10 -0.34 -7.46
C ILE A 168 -9.61 -0.61 -7.37
N TYR A 169 -10.34 0.20 -6.62
CA TYR A 169 -11.79 0.04 -6.50
C TYR A 169 -12.54 0.33 -7.81
N LYS A 170 -12.14 1.35 -8.57
CA LYS A 170 -12.73 1.64 -9.90
C LYS A 170 -12.53 0.49 -10.88
N ILE A 171 -11.35 -0.13 -10.86
CA ILE A 171 -11.07 -1.35 -11.65
C ILE A 171 -11.99 -2.48 -11.19
N GLY A 172 -12.13 -2.69 -9.88
CA GLY A 172 -13.00 -3.71 -9.33
C GLY A 172 -14.46 -3.52 -9.71
N ILE A 173 -14.99 -2.31 -9.59
CA ILE A 173 -16.37 -1.98 -10.02
C ILE A 173 -16.58 -2.39 -11.48
N ARG A 174 -15.61 -2.13 -12.36
CA ARG A 174 -15.71 -2.52 -13.77
C ARG A 174 -15.63 -4.02 -13.97
N LEU A 175 -14.71 -4.71 -13.27
CA LEU A 175 -14.54 -6.17 -13.38
C LEU A 175 -15.75 -6.97 -12.86
N TRP A 176 -16.42 -6.46 -11.82
CA TRP A 176 -17.51 -7.17 -11.17
C TRP A 176 -18.89 -6.66 -11.57
N GLY A 177 -19.00 -5.46 -12.14
CA GLY A 177 -20.25 -4.83 -12.56
C GLY A 177 -21.15 -4.41 -11.40
N VAL A 178 -20.62 -4.33 -10.18
CA VAL A 178 -21.36 -3.95 -8.97
C VAL A 178 -20.64 -2.85 -8.21
N PRO A 179 -21.37 -1.95 -7.54
CA PRO A 179 -20.76 -0.99 -6.62
C PRO A 179 -19.97 -1.73 -5.54
N LEU A 180 -18.79 -1.21 -5.22
CA LEU A 180 -17.95 -1.72 -4.15
C LEU A 180 -17.76 -0.61 -3.13
N GLU A 181 -17.96 -0.95 -1.87
CA GLU A 181 -17.72 -0.02 -0.77
C GLU A 181 -16.21 0.14 -0.53
N TYR A 182 -15.79 1.40 -0.39
CA TYR A 182 -14.44 1.69 0.07
C TYR A 182 -14.30 1.30 1.54
N PRO A 183 -13.12 0.83 1.97
CA PRO A 183 -12.91 0.54 3.37
C PRO A 183 -13.11 1.82 4.19
N SER A 184 -14.02 1.78 5.15
CA SER A 184 -14.19 2.83 6.13
C SER A 184 -13.15 2.65 7.23
N ASN A 185 -11.94 3.16 6.99
CA ASN A 185 -10.88 3.08 7.97
C ASN A 185 -10.97 4.32 8.87
N SER A 186 -11.60 4.15 10.02
CA SER A 186 -11.71 5.21 11.01
C SER A 186 -10.43 5.30 11.82
N SER A 187 -9.75 6.44 11.74
CA SER A 187 -8.63 6.75 12.63
C SER A 187 -9.03 6.81 14.11
N GLU A 188 -10.32 6.96 14.39
CA GLU A 188 -10.90 7.00 15.73
C GLU A 188 -10.69 5.68 16.47
N ILE A 189 -10.94 4.54 15.81
CA ILE A 189 -10.74 3.19 16.40
C ILE A 189 -9.28 3.01 16.85
N TYR A 190 -8.33 3.43 16.01
CA TYR A 190 -6.90 3.35 16.32
C TYR A 190 -6.52 4.33 17.44
N SER A 191 -7.12 5.53 17.45
CA SER A 191 -6.89 6.53 18.50
C SER A 191 -7.32 6.02 19.86
N GLU A 192 -8.49 5.41 19.95
CA GLU A 192 -9.01 4.83 21.19
C GLU A 192 -8.11 3.69 21.70
N ALA A 193 -7.68 2.77 20.81
CA ALA A 193 -6.80 1.67 21.18
C ALA A 193 -5.44 2.18 21.71
N ILE A 194 -4.85 3.18 21.07
CA ILE A 194 -3.57 3.75 21.50
C ILE A 194 -3.71 4.49 22.82
N LEU A 195 -4.79 5.27 23.00
CA LEU A 195 -5.05 5.96 24.29
C LEU A 195 -5.25 4.97 25.44
N GLN A 196 -5.90 3.84 25.20
CA GLN A 196 -6.02 2.77 26.19
C GLN A 196 -4.66 2.17 26.57
N LEU A 197 -3.78 1.96 25.61
CA LEU A 197 -2.42 1.47 25.89
C LEU A 197 -1.63 2.46 26.75
N ILE A 198 -1.68 3.74 26.44
CA ILE A 198 -0.99 4.79 27.20
C ILE A 198 -1.56 4.87 28.62
N SER A 199 -2.88 4.83 28.80
CA SER A 199 -3.51 4.93 30.13
C SER A 199 -3.21 3.74 31.03
N ASN A 200 -3.12 2.53 30.47
CA ASN A 200 -2.79 1.31 31.21
C ASN A 200 -1.34 1.30 31.73
N GLU A 201 -0.40 1.91 31.01
CA GLU A 201 0.99 2.01 31.46
C GLU A 201 1.16 3.01 32.61
N VAL A 202 0.40 4.11 32.61
CA VAL A 202 0.45 5.11 33.70
C VAL A 202 -0.05 4.55 35.03
N HIS A 203 -0.90 3.52 35.02
CA HIS A 203 -1.41 2.87 36.23
C HIS A 203 -0.57 1.68 36.72
N SER A 204 0.51 1.32 35.98
CA SER A 204 1.37 0.17 36.30
C SER A 204 2.69 0.54 36.98
N VAL A 205 2.89 1.81 37.29
CA VAL A 205 4.03 2.36 38.03
C VAL A 205 3.54 2.88 39.38
#